data_4d7aa3da30038040d6932ad8f8a747cc
#
_entry.id   4d7aa3da30038040d6932ad8f8a747cc
#
_cell.length_a   1.000
_cell.length_b   1.000
_cell.length_c   1.000
_cell.angle_alpha   90.00
_cell.angle_beta   90.00
_cell.angle_gamma   90.00
#
_symmetry.space_group_name_H-M   'P 1'
#
loop_
_entity.id
_entity.type
_entity.pdbx_description
1 polymer ?
#
loop_
_entity_poly.entity_id
_entity_poly.type
_entity_poly.pdbx_seq_one_letter_code
_entity_poly.pdbx_strand_id
1 'polypeptide(L)'
;MISHPFKFIYSHIPKCAGTTIEVALKNHASPSSGNELAKENKWWRNKRLFELYSENPSYFKFSFTRNPFERIVSAFTFFTNNNISFKNFVLEIXLFLDHNPQDIFKEVDHNFCFNPSVQKTFMPLNXALLGYHVLPQNYYISPKFDFIGKVENLQNDFDQVCESIGLDKIKLPNLXQSSHLHYTSYYDLESRNIVENLYQEDLIQFKYNFDA
;
A
#
# COMPACT_ATOMS: atom_id res chain seq x y z
N MET A 1 10.90 -4.80 -0.52
CA MET A 1 11.97 -5.16 -1.48
C MET A 1 13.28 -4.57 -0.96
N ILE A 2 14.39 -5.30 -1.09
CA ILE A 2 15.71 -4.80 -0.70
C ILE A 2 16.69 -4.99 -1.86
N SER A 3 17.64 -4.07 -1.99
CA SER A 3 18.75 -4.20 -2.93
C SER A 3 20.06 -3.95 -2.20
N HIS A 4 20.89 -4.98 -2.09
CA HIS A 4 22.24 -4.84 -1.53
C HIS A 4 23.18 -4.14 -2.51
N PRO A 5 23.14 -4.42 -3.83
CA PRO A 5 24.02 -3.71 -4.75
C PRO A 5 23.74 -2.20 -4.81
N PHE A 6 22.47 -1.79 -4.76
CA PHE A 6 22.11 -0.37 -4.85
C PHE A 6 21.78 0.25 -3.50
N LYS A 7 21.85 -0.53 -2.43
CA LYS A 7 21.68 -0.07 -1.04
C LYS A 7 20.36 0.66 -0.83
N PHE A 8 19.23 0.03 -1.24
CA PHE A 8 17.91 0.60 -0.97
C PHE A 8 16.97 -0.42 -0.33
N ILE A 9 15.95 0.10 0.34
CA ILE A 9 14.81 -0.68 0.83
C ILE A 9 13.53 0.05 0.41
N TYR A 10 12.64 -0.69 -0.25
CA TYR A 10 11.33 -0.18 -0.66
C TYR A 10 10.24 -0.83 0.18
N SER A 11 9.43 -0.01 0.84
CA SER A 11 8.25 -0.47 1.57
C SER A 11 7.02 -0.38 0.67
N HIS A 12 6.44 -1.53 0.35
CA HIS A 12 5.27 -1.62 -0.53
C HIS A 12 4.00 -1.41 0.28
N ILE A 13 3.42 -0.21 0.19
CA ILE A 13 2.10 0.06 0.77
C ILE A 13 1.04 -0.44 -0.23
N PRO A 14 0.08 -1.26 0.21
CA PRO A 14 -0.95 -1.77 -0.70
C PRO A 14 -1.78 -0.66 -1.33
N LYS A 15 -2.09 -0.81 -2.61
CA LYS A 15 -2.87 0.13 -3.42
C LYS A 15 -2.16 1.46 -3.71
N CYS A 16 -0.84 1.48 -3.54
CA CYS A 16 0.01 2.64 -3.81
C CYS A 16 1.04 2.35 -4.91
N ALA A 17 0.59 1.76 -6.01
CA ALA A 17 1.38 1.45 -7.20
C ALA A 17 2.54 0.48 -6.97
N GLY A 18 2.47 -0.32 -5.89
CA GLY A 18 3.58 -1.19 -5.50
C GLY A 18 3.99 -2.18 -6.59
N THR A 19 3.03 -2.79 -7.30
CA THR A 19 3.32 -3.73 -8.37
C THR A 19 4.13 -3.07 -9.50
N THR A 20 3.74 -1.86 -9.87
CA THR A 20 4.43 -1.08 -10.91
C THR A 20 5.90 -0.84 -10.51
N ILE A 21 6.11 -0.42 -9.27
CA ILE A 21 7.45 -0.12 -8.76
C ILE A 21 8.27 -1.41 -8.65
N GLU A 22 7.69 -2.49 -8.12
CA GLU A 22 8.39 -3.76 -7.99
C GLU A 22 8.79 -4.33 -9.34
N VAL A 23 7.92 -4.23 -10.35
CA VAL A 23 8.27 -4.66 -11.72
C VAL A 23 9.43 -3.82 -12.27
N ALA A 24 9.40 -2.51 -12.07
CA ALA A 24 10.46 -1.62 -12.54
C ALA A 24 11.81 -1.93 -11.89
N LEU A 25 11.81 -2.29 -10.60
CA LEU A 25 13.04 -2.49 -9.84
C LEU A 25 13.48 -3.96 -9.74
N LYS A 26 12.75 -4.90 -10.30
CA LYS A 26 13.00 -6.34 -10.09
C LYS A 26 14.42 -6.77 -10.45
N ASN A 27 14.99 -6.18 -11.49
CA ASN A 27 16.34 -6.54 -11.96
C ASN A 27 17.43 -5.87 -11.12
N HIS A 28 17.07 -4.98 -10.23
CA HIS A 28 18.01 -4.25 -9.37
C HIS A 28 17.88 -4.70 -7.90
N ALA A 29 16.91 -5.52 -7.61
CA ALA A 29 16.68 -6.04 -6.25
C ALA A 29 17.57 -7.26 -6.00
N SER A 30 17.88 -7.50 -4.74
CA SER A 30 18.58 -8.72 -4.33
C SER A 30 17.70 -9.96 -4.56
N PRO A 31 18.28 -11.10 -4.96
CA PRO A 31 17.49 -12.27 -5.37
C PRO A 31 16.45 -12.75 -4.36
N SER A 32 16.72 -12.64 -3.08
CA SER A 32 15.83 -13.11 -2.02
C SER A 32 14.77 -12.09 -1.62
N SER A 33 14.75 -10.89 -2.23
CA SER A 33 14.00 -9.77 -1.65
C SER A 33 12.60 -9.59 -2.21
N GLY A 34 12.33 -10.05 -3.41
CA GLY A 34 11.04 -9.82 -4.04
C GLY A 34 10.09 -11.01 -3.88
N ASN A 35 10.47 -12.12 -4.47
CA ASN A 35 9.57 -13.28 -4.54
C ASN A 35 9.46 -14.05 -3.23
N GLU A 36 10.52 -14.10 -2.44
CA GLU A 36 10.46 -14.80 -1.17
C GLU A 36 9.66 -14.01 -0.14
N LEU A 37 9.84 -12.68 -0.08
CA LEU A 37 8.99 -11.86 0.75
C LEU A 37 7.53 -11.92 0.30
N ALA A 38 7.28 -12.08 -1.00
CA ALA A 38 5.94 -12.26 -1.52
C ALA A 38 5.40 -13.66 -1.24
N LYS A 39 6.25 -14.67 -1.20
CA LYS A 39 5.85 -16.05 -0.88
C LYS A 39 5.66 -16.26 0.62
N GLU A 40 6.45 -15.56 1.43
CA GLU A 40 6.43 -15.76 2.87
C GLU A 40 5.42 -14.89 3.60
N ASN A 41 4.72 -13.97 2.93
CA ASN A 41 3.61 -13.19 3.49
C ASN A 41 3.73 -11.70 3.29
N LYS A 42 2.75 -11.14 2.65
CA LYS A 42 2.72 -9.71 2.38
C LYS A 42 2.62 -8.84 3.63
N TRP A 43 1.99 -9.34 4.67
CA TRP A 43 1.83 -8.56 5.89
C TRP A 43 3.04 -8.70 6.82
N TRP A 44 3.75 -9.82 6.77
CA TRP A 44 5.05 -9.97 7.45
C TRP A 44 6.10 -9.05 6.87
N ARG A 45 5.87 -8.56 5.66
CA ARG A 45 6.76 -7.58 5.05
C ARG A 45 7.08 -6.43 6.00
N ASN A 46 6.08 -5.96 6.77
CA ASN A 46 6.32 -4.80 7.61
C ASN A 46 7.24 -5.14 8.78
N LYS A 47 6.97 -6.22 9.49
CA LYS A 47 7.87 -6.64 10.57
C LYS A 47 9.27 -6.91 10.03
N ARG A 48 9.36 -7.69 8.97
CA ARG A 48 10.65 -8.00 8.35
C ARG A 48 11.32 -6.76 7.78
N LEU A 49 10.55 -5.84 7.24
CA LEU A 49 11.10 -4.57 6.74
C LEU A 49 11.68 -3.73 7.87
N PHE A 50 10.98 -3.64 9.03
CA PHE A 50 11.52 -2.89 10.17
C PHE A 50 12.82 -3.50 10.68
N GLU A 51 12.92 -4.84 10.69
CA GLU A 51 14.17 -5.53 11.00
C GLU A 51 15.25 -5.16 9.97
N LEU A 52 14.92 -5.20 8.68
CA LEU A 52 15.85 -4.85 7.60
C LEU A 52 16.30 -3.39 7.71
N TYR A 53 15.42 -2.48 8.15
CA TYR A 53 15.83 -1.08 8.36
C TYR A 53 16.91 -1.00 9.44
N SER A 54 16.73 -1.74 10.54
CA SER A 54 17.68 -1.74 11.64
C SER A 54 19.00 -2.41 11.26
N GLU A 55 18.92 -3.48 10.46
CA GLU A 55 20.11 -4.21 9.99
C GLU A 55 20.89 -3.42 8.93
N ASN A 56 20.23 -2.51 8.22
CA ASN A 56 20.83 -1.77 7.10
C ASN A 56 20.55 -0.27 7.24
N PRO A 57 21.09 0.37 8.29
CA PRO A 57 20.72 1.76 8.60
C PRO A 57 21.19 2.75 7.52
N SER A 58 22.20 2.43 6.74
CA SER A 58 22.72 3.31 5.70
C SER A 58 21.98 3.20 4.37
N TYR A 59 21.05 2.23 4.23
CA TYR A 59 20.33 2.05 2.95
C TYR A 59 19.30 3.14 2.78
N PHE A 60 19.12 3.59 1.53
CA PHE A 60 18.09 4.55 1.15
C PHE A 60 16.72 3.89 1.28
N LYS A 61 15.87 4.45 2.11
CA LYS A 61 14.55 3.88 2.42
C LYS A 61 13.47 4.75 1.81
N PHE A 62 12.59 4.13 1.03
CA PHE A 62 11.54 4.89 0.38
C PHE A 62 10.24 4.10 0.28
N SER A 63 9.17 4.85 0.06
CA SER A 63 7.84 4.29 -0.19
C SER A 63 7.05 5.26 -1.05
N PHE A 64 5.83 4.86 -1.41
CA PHE A 64 4.89 5.71 -2.13
C PHE A 64 3.55 5.68 -1.41
N THR A 65 2.95 6.86 -1.25
CA THR A 65 1.63 7.01 -0.66
C THR A 65 0.63 7.44 -1.73
N ARG A 66 -0.64 7.31 -1.42
CA ARG A 66 -1.75 7.71 -2.29
C ARG A 66 -2.78 8.45 -1.46
N ASN A 67 -3.53 9.36 -2.07
CA ASN A 67 -4.64 10.02 -1.40
C ASN A 67 -5.52 8.95 -0.74
N PRO A 68 -5.72 8.98 0.59
CA PRO A 68 -6.51 7.96 1.27
C PRO A 68 -7.89 7.74 0.68
N PHE A 69 -8.55 8.79 0.24
CA PHE A 69 -9.88 8.67 -0.38
C PHE A 69 -9.82 7.85 -1.66
N GLU A 70 -8.84 8.11 -2.51
CA GLU A 70 -8.65 7.35 -3.74
C GLU A 70 -8.16 5.93 -3.46
N ARG A 71 -7.31 5.77 -2.45
CA ARG A 71 -6.79 4.46 -2.06
C ARG A 71 -7.93 3.52 -1.63
N ILE A 72 -8.91 4.02 -0.86
CA ILE A 72 -10.06 3.22 -0.41
C ILE A 72 -10.95 2.84 -1.60
N VAL A 73 -11.15 3.73 -2.58
CA VAL A 73 -11.86 3.35 -3.81
C VAL A 73 -11.10 2.25 -4.55
N SER A 74 -9.78 2.35 -4.62
CA SER A 74 -8.94 1.32 -5.26
C SER A 74 -9.04 -0.02 -4.52
N ALA A 75 -9.14 -0.01 -3.20
CA ALA A 75 -9.36 -1.25 -2.43
C ALA A 75 -10.76 -1.80 -2.70
N PHE A 76 -11.77 -0.95 -2.69
CA PHE A 76 -13.15 -1.33 -2.96
C PHE A 76 -13.25 -2.04 -4.33
N THR A 77 -12.74 -1.42 -5.37
CA THR A 77 -12.83 -2.02 -6.72
C THR A 77 -12.02 -3.30 -6.85
N PHE A 78 -10.98 -3.45 -6.04
CA PHE A 78 -10.15 -4.66 -6.04
C PHE A 78 -10.86 -5.83 -5.34
N PHE A 79 -11.60 -5.54 -4.26
CA PHE A 79 -12.15 -6.61 -3.41
C PHE A 79 -13.61 -6.94 -3.69
N THR A 80 -14.40 -6.02 -4.29
CA THR A 80 -15.85 -6.18 -4.22
C THR A 80 -16.47 -6.36 -5.60
N ASN A 81 -16.20 -6.88 -6.54
CA ASN A 81 -16.94 -7.13 -7.80
C ASN A 81 -18.39 -6.57 -7.78
N ASN A 82 -18.59 -5.40 -7.19
CA ASN A 82 -19.89 -4.72 -7.05
C ASN A 82 -20.94 -5.49 -6.23
N ASN A 83 -20.50 -6.41 -5.38
CA ASN A 83 -21.43 -7.18 -4.55
C ASN A 83 -21.98 -6.40 -3.36
N ILE A 84 -21.35 -5.28 -3.00
CA ILE A 84 -21.83 -4.38 -1.95
C ILE A 84 -21.65 -2.94 -2.42
N SER A 85 -22.37 -2.01 -1.82
CA SER A 85 -22.21 -0.59 -2.13
C SER A 85 -20.89 -0.07 -1.53
N PHE A 86 -20.36 0.98 -2.12
CA PHE A 86 -19.16 1.65 -1.58
C PHE A 86 -19.38 2.10 -0.14
N LYS A 87 -20.57 2.64 0.15
CA LYS A 87 -20.91 3.07 1.50
C LYS A 87 -20.83 1.91 2.49
N ASN A 88 -21.40 0.77 2.14
CA ASN A 88 -21.35 -0.41 3.01
C ASN A 88 -19.91 -0.90 3.20
N PHE A 89 -19.10 -0.85 2.16
CA PHE A 89 -17.66 -1.18 2.26
C PHE A 89 -16.96 -0.26 3.28
N VAL A 90 -17.23 1.05 3.22
CA VAL A 90 -16.63 2.01 4.15
C VAL A 90 -17.09 1.74 5.58
N LEU A 91 -18.38 1.41 5.77
CA LEU A 91 -18.92 1.07 7.10
C LEU A 91 -18.22 -0.19 7.65
N GLU A 92 -17.97 -1.20 6.81
CA GLU A 92 -17.24 -2.41 7.23
C GLU A 92 -15.81 -2.07 7.64
N ILE A 93 -15.18 -1.18 6.96
CA ILE A 93 -13.84 -0.72 7.34
C ILE A 93 -13.87 -0.04 8.71
N UNK A 94 -14.76 0.64 8.81
CA UNK A 94 -14.89 1.29 9.92
C UNK A 94 -14.95 0.47 11.01
N LEU A 95 -15.85 -0.50 11.07
CA LEU A 95 -15.99 -1.50 12.12
C LEU A 95 -14.70 -2.29 12.35
N PHE A 96 -14.06 -2.65 11.27
CA PHE A 96 -12.82 -3.43 11.30
C PHE A 96 -11.67 -2.67 11.98
N LEU A 97 -11.51 -1.38 11.65
CA LEU A 97 -10.42 -0.58 12.18
C LEU A 97 -10.68 -0.05 13.61
N ASP A 98 -11.91 -0.19 14.12
CA ASP A 98 -12.21 0.10 15.52
C ASP A 98 -11.54 -0.91 16.47
N HIS A 99 -11.22 -2.09 15.98
CA HIS A 99 -10.37 -3.02 16.73
C HIS A 99 -8.91 -2.61 16.62
N ASN A 100 -8.08 -3.05 17.56
CA ASN A 100 -6.66 -2.70 17.54
C ASN A 100 -6.01 -3.16 16.23
N PRO A 101 -5.54 -2.23 15.39
CA PRO A 101 -4.98 -2.63 14.09
C PRO A 101 -3.77 -3.56 14.19
N GLN A 102 -3.04 -3.52 15.31
CA GLN A 102 -1.88 -4.40 15.50
C GLN A 102 -2.28 -5.86 15.63
N ASP A 103 -3.49 -6.14 16.09
CA ASP A 103 -3.97 -7.52 16.19
C ASP A 103 -4.30 -8.11 14.82
N ILE A 104 -4.58 -7.27 13.84
CA ILE A 104 -4.80 -7.70 12.47
C ILE A 104 -3.60 -8.49 11.95
N PHE A 105 -2.40 -8.07 12.30
CA PHE A 105 -1.18 -8.74 11.85
C PHE A 105 -0.92 -10.09 12.52
N LYS A 106 -1.61 -10.38 13.62
CA LYS A 106 -1.43 -11.64 14.36
C LYS A 106 -2.33 -12.76 13.84
N GLU A 107 -3.43 -12.42 13.18
CA GLU A 107 -4.47 -13.38 12.82
C GLU A 107 -4.47 -13.81 11.35
N VAL A 108 -3.49 -13.36 10.57
CA VAL A 108 -3.49 -13.65 9.13
C VAL A 108 -2.99 -15.07 8.86
N ASP A 109 -3.84 -15.87 8.23
CA ASP A 109 -3.40 -17.13 7.65
C ASP A 109 -2.60 -16.82 6.38
N HIS A 110 -1.35 -17.21 6.40
CA HIS A 110 -0.39 -16.93 5.34
C HIS A 110 -0.81 -17.49 3.98
N ASN A 111 -1.43 -18.64 3.98
CA ASN A 111 -1.85 -19.30 2.73
C ASN A 111 -3.00 -18.55 2.07
N PHE A 112 -3.79 -17.85 2.85
CA PHE A 112 -4.95 -17.11 2.37
C PHE A 112 -4.57 -15.92 1.50
N CYS A 113 -3.47 -15.26 1.81
CA CYS A 113 -3.06 -14.04 1.14
C CYS A 113 -2.64 -14.26 -0.32
N PHE A 114 -2.37 -15.49 -0.70
CA PHE A 114 -1.85 -15.81 -2.02
C PHE A 114 -2.81 -16.62 -2.90
N ASN A 115 -4.02 -16.86 -2.43
CA ASN A 115 -5.01 -17.60 -3.21
C ASN A 115 -5.79 -16.62 -4.10
N PRO A 116 -5.58 -16.63 -5.43
CA PRO A 116 -6.28 -15.70 -6.32
C PRO A 116 -7.80 -15.87 -6.32
N SER A 117 -8.28 -17.07 -6.00
CA SER A 117 -9.72 -17.33 -5.92
C SER A 117 -10.36 -16.57 -4.77
N VAL A 118 -9.62 -16.36 -3.70
CA VAL A 118 -10.10 -15.62 -2.53
C VAL A 118 -10.09 -14.12 -2.79
N GLN A 119 -9.15 -13.65 -3.58
CA GLN A 119 -9.08 -12.22 -3.93
C GLN A 119 -10.30 -11.77 -4.74
N LYS A 120 -10.95 -12.70 -5.45
CA LYS A 120 -12.12 -12.38 -6.27
C LYS A 120 -13.43 -12.47 -5.52
N THR A 121 -13.42 -13.02 -4.31
CA THR A 121 -14.62 -13.17 -3.51
C THR A 121 -14.51 -12.25 -2.31
N PHE A 122 -15.35 -11.24 -2.25
CA PHE A 122 -15.44 -10.43 -1.05
C PHE A 122 -15.98 -11.33 0.05
N MET A 123 -15.12 -11.69 0.94
CA MET A 123 -15.52 -12.38 2.15
C MET A 123 -15.69 -11.33 3.21
N PRO A 124 -16.91 -11.09 3.69
CA PRO A 124 -17.05 -10.17 4.80
C PRO A 124 -16.14 -10.66 5.91
N LEU A 125 -15.18 -9.84 6.26
CA LEU A 125 -14.35 -10.04 7.44
C LEU A 125 -13.29 -11.14 7.37
N ASN A 126 -12.80 -11.47 6.21
CA ASN A 126 -11.48 -12.01 6.29
C ASN A 126 -10.51 -10.82 6.34
N UNK A 127 -10.65 -10.38 7.20
CA UNK A 127 -10.11 -9.33 7.54
C UNK A 127 -8.79 -9.12 7.27
N ALA A 128 -8.23 -10.15 7.49
CA ALA A 128 -6.78 -10.05 7.43
C ALA A 128 -6.30 -9.51 6.09
N LEU A 129 -6.80 -10.05 4.99
CA LEU A 129 -6.41 -9.58 3.66
C LEU A 129 -6.94 -8.17 3.40
N LEU A 130 -8.20 -7.93 3.72
CA LEU A 130 -8.78 -6.61 3.60
C LEU A 130 -8.05 -5.62 4.52
N GLY A 131 -7.84 -6.03 5.78
CA GLY A 131 -7.14 -5.19 6.75
C GLY A 131 -5.79 -4.72 6.26
N TYR A 132 -5.00 -5.64 5.73
CA TYR A 132 -3.70 -5.28 5.17
C TYR A 132 -3.82 -4.19 4.10
N HIS A 133 -4.89 -4.22 3.29
CA HIS A 133 -5.06 -3.26 2.20
C HIS A 133 -5.67 -1.93 2.62
N VAL A 134 -6.31 -1.89 3.79
CA VAL A 134 -6.99 -0.67 4.24
C VAL A 134 -6.37 -0.03 5.49
N LEU A 135 -5.36 -0.63 6.11
CA LEU A 135 -4.67 0.01 7.22
C LEU A 135 -4.15 1.39 6.81
N PRO A 136 -4.13 2.36 7.72
CA PRO A 136 -3.47 3.64 7.44
C PRO A 136 -2.05 3.45 6.92
N GLN A 137 -1.65 4.33 6.02
CA GLN A 137 -0.37 4.19 5.32
C GLN A 137 0.82 4.39 6.25
N ASN A 138 0.63 5.20 7.29
CA ASN A 138 1.70 5.45 8.25
C ASN A 138 2.15 4.18 9.01
N TYR A 139 1.32 3.13 9.04
CA TYR A 139 1.73 1.84 9.63
C TYR A 139 2.84 1.14 8.84
N TYR A 140 3.03 1.52 7.58
CA TYR A 140 4.01 0.88 6.69
C TYR A 140 5.32 1.65 6.62
N ILE A 141 5.41 2.81 7.26
CA ILE A 141 6.51 3.75 7.09
C ILE A 141 7.18 4.01 8.43
N SER A 142 8.50 3.81 8.44
CA SER A 142 9.32 4.20 9.59
C SER A 142 9.54 5.71 9.57
N PRO A 143 9.69 6.35 10.75
CA PRO A 143 10.08 7.76 10.79
C PRO A 143 11.39 8.08 10.08
N LYS A 144 12.23 7.07 9.85
CA LYS A 144 13.56 7.26 9.24
C LYS A 144 13.59 7.04 7.73
N PHE A 145 12.44 7.17 7.04
CA PHE A 145 12.43 7.06 5.59
C PHE A 145 13.11 8.28 4.96
N ASP A 146 13.89 8.01 3.90
CA ASP A 146 14.61 9.05 3.18
C ASP A 146 13.73 9.75 2.16
N PHE A 147 12.71 9.04 1.63
CA PHE A 147 11.83 9.60 0.60
C PHE A 147 10.46 8.94 0.66
N ILE A 148 9.42 9.76 0.57
CA ILE A 148 8.04 9.27 0.43
C ILE A 148 7.44 9.97 -0.79
N GLY A 149 7.27 9.22 -1.88
CA GLY A 149 6.68 9.73 -3.10
C GLY A 149 5.15 9.63 -3.08
N LYS A 150 4.53 10.21 -4.10
CA LYS A 150 3.08 10.22 -4.26
C LYS A 150 2.67 9.53 -5.55
N VAL A 151 1.68 8.66 -5.47
CA VAL A 151 1.13 7.98 -6.66
C VAL A 151 0.62 9.04 -7.67
N GLU A 152 0.11 10.14 -7.16
CA GLU A 152 -0.41 11.24 -7.98
C GLU A 152 0.69 11.94 -8.80
N ASN A 153 1.97 11.71 -8.46
CA ASN A 153 3.13 12.24 -9.20
C ASN A 153 4.16 11.13 -9.46
N LEU A 154 3.67 9.94 -9.78
CA LEU A 154 4.41 8.69 -9.66
C LEU A 154 5.71 8.68 -10.47
N GLN A 155 5.67 9.03 -11.76
CA GLN A 155 6.88 8.97 -12.60
C GLN A 155 7.94 9.97 -12.13
N ASN A 156 7.54 11.20 -11.84
CA ASN A 156 8.49 12.23 -11.40
C ASN A 156 9.12 11.88 -10.06
N ASP A 157 8.32 11.39 -9.12
CA ASP A 157 8.83 10.98 -7.81
C ASP A 157 9.71 9.74 -7.93
N PHE A 158 9.36 8.81 -8.82
CA PHE A 158 10.19 7.63 -9.05
C PHE A 158 11.52 8.00 -9.72
N ASP A 159 11.53 8.99 -10.60
CA ASP A 159 12.78 9.50 -11.20
C ASP A 159 13.72 10.02 -10.11
N GLN A 160 13.18 10.70 -9.09
CA GLN A 160 13.99 11.16 -7.94
C GLN A 160 14.56 9.98 -7.15
N VAL A 161 13.76 8.91 -6.97
CA VAL A 161 14.26 7.69 -6.32
C VAL A 161 15.41 7.11 -7.14
N CYS A 162 15.23 6.95 -8.46
CA CYS A 162 16.30 6.41 -9.32
C CYS A 162 17.57 7.22 -9.17
N GLU A 163 17.49 8.55 -9.23
CA GLU A 163 18.64 9.42 -9.04
C GLU A 163 19.31 9.18 -7.68
N SER A 164 18.50 9.08 -6.62
CA SER A 164 19.02 8.89 -5.26
C SER A 164 19.75 7.57 -5.06
N ILE A 165 19.33 6.52 -5.77
CA ILE A 165 19.93 5.19 -5.63
C ILE A 165 20.95 4.86 -6.73
N GLY A 166 21.25 5.84 -7.59
CA GLY A 166 22.27 5.68 -8.62
C GLY A 166 21.84 4.88 -9.83
N LEU A 167 20.56 4.90 -10.16
CA LEU A 167 20.02 4.26 -11.36
C LEU A 167 19.69 5.30 -12.41
N ASP A 168 19.83 4.92 -13.67
CA ASP A 168 19.25 5.70 -14.77
C ASP A 168 17.72 5.72 -14.62
N LYS A 169 17.11 6.76 -15.13
CA LYS A 169 15.65 6.86 -15.08
C LYS A 169 14.99 5.68 -15.79
N ILE A 170 14.02 5.08 -15.14
CA ILE A 170 13.26 3.96 -15.65
C ILE A 170 11.84 4.43 -15.93
N LYS A 171 11.38 4.29 -17.17
CA LYS A 171 9.99 4.58 -17.49
C LYS A 171 9.11 3.49 -16.86
N LEU A 172 8.22 3.91 -15.99
CA LEU A 172 7.34 2.97 -15.28
C LEU A 172 6.33 2.33 -16.25
N PRO A 173 6.11 1.03 -16.13
CA PRO A 173 5.08 0.38 -16.94
C PRO A 173 3.69 0.87 -16.52
N ASN A 174 2.79 0.98 -17.48
CA ASN A 174 1.40 1.39 -17.21
C ASN A 174 0.59 0.15 -16.81
N LEU A 175 0.72 -0.22 -15.54
CA LEU A 175 0.04 -1.40 -15.01
C LEU A 175 -1.15 -0.95 -14.16
N UNK A 176 -2.24 -1.47 -14.61
CA UNK A 176 -3.22 -1.37 -13.81
C UNK A 176 -3.82 -0.10 -13.53
N GLN A 177 -4.04 0.39 -14.46
CA GLN A 177 -5.00 1.46 -14.25
C GLN A 177 -6.36 0.84 -13.96
N SER A 178 -6.83 1.00 -12.75
CA SER A 178 -8.18 0.60 -12.41
C SER A 178 -9.15 1.48 -13.23
N SER A 179 -10.00 0.83 -14.01
CA SER A 179 -11.05 1.51 -14.75
C SER A 179 -12.22 1.80 -13.81
N HIS A 180 -12.09 2.84 -13.02
CA HIS A 180 -13.20 3.29 -12.17
C HIS A 180 -13.43 4.78 -12.39
N LEU A 181 -14.59 5.24 -11.99
CA LEU A 181 -14.93 6.66 -12.00
C LEU A 181 -13.96 7.43 -11.09
N HIS A 182 -13.91 8.73 -11.25
CA HIS A 182 -13.12 9.57 -10.34
C HIS A 182 -13.56 9.28 -8.89
N TYR A 183 -12.60 9.15 -7.99
CA TYR A 183 -12.89 8.67 -6.63
C TYR A 183 -13.96 9.50 -5.92
N THR A 184 -14.01 10.79 -6.16
CA THR A 184 -14.97 11.66 -5.48
C THR A 184 -16.43 11.27 -5.74
N SER A 185 -16.72 10.62 -6.88
CA SER A 185 -18.07 10.22 -7.23
C SER A 185 -18.60 9.03 -6.41
N TYR A 186 -17.72 8.33 -5.69
CA TYR A 186 -18.11 7.21 -4.83
C TYR A 186 -18.64 7.66 -3.47
N TYR A 187 -18.27 8.86 -3.03
CA TYR A 187 -18.47 9.33 -1.66
C TYR A 187 -19.77 10.11 -1.50
N ASP A 188 -20.53 9.78 -0.46
CA ASP A 188 -21.51 10.70 0.12
C ASP A 188 -20.89 11.36 1.36
N LEU A 189 -21.63 12.28 1.99
CA LEU A 189 -21.11 13.00 3.15
C LEU A 189 -20.71 12.06 4.29
N GLU A 190 -21.53 11.04 4.54
CA GLU A 190 -21.28 10.08 5.63
C GLU A 190 -19.99 9.28 5.37
N SER A 191 -19.86 8.67 4.20
CA SER A 191 -18.67 7.87 3.87
C SER A 191 -17.41 8.73 3.82
N ARG A 192 -17.55 9.97 3.33
CA ARG A 192 -16.42 10.91 3.34
C ARG A 192 -15.95 11.18 4.78
N ASN A 193 -16.89 11.48 5.68
CA ASN A 193 -16.55 11.78 7.08
C ASN A 193 -15.89 10.56 7.76
N ILE A 194 -16.38 9.36 7.48
CA ILE A 194 -15.79 8.15 8.04
C ILE A 194 -14.33 8.00 7.59
N VAL A 195 -14.08 8.09 6.28
CA VAL A 195 -12.72 7.94 5.75
C VAL A 195 -11.81 9.06 6.25
N GLU A 196 -12.32 10.29 6.32
CA GLU A 196 -11.55 11.42 6.85
C GLU A 196 -11.08 11.13 8.28
N ASN A 197 -11.98 10.64 9.12
CA ASN A 197 -11.64 10.32 10.51
C ASN A 197 -10.68 9.12 10.61
N LEU A 198 -10.94 8.06 9.88
CA LEU A 198 -10.11 6.85 9.94
C LEU A 198 -8.67 7.10 9.49
N TYR A 199 -8.48 7.97 8.51
CA TYR A 199 -7.16 8.21 7.91
C TYR A 199 -6.64 9.61 8.21
N GLN A 200 -7.10 10.23 9.29
CA GLN A 200 -6.73 11.60 9.65
C GLN A 200 -5.21 11.77 9.74
N GLU A 201 -4.51 10.81 10.35
CA GLU A 201 -3.05 10.88 10.47
C GLU A 201 -2.38 10.84 9.11
N ASP A 202 -2.84 10.00 8.19
CA ASP A 202 -2.32 9.96 6.82
C ASP A 202 -2.56 11.29 6.10
N LEU A 203 -3.76 11.84 6.23
CA LEU A 203 -4.12 13.10 5.58
C LEU A 203 -3.19 14.23 6.03
N ILE A 204 -2.93 14.30 7.35
CA ILE A 204 -2.05 15.33 7.92
C ILE A 204 -0.60 15.06 7.52
N GLN A 205 -0.12 13.84 7.77
CA GLN A 205 1.29 13.50 7.58
C GLN A 205 1.73 13.62 6.11
N PHE A 206 0.87 13.16 5.19
CA PHE A 206 1.23 13.13 3.77
C PHE A 206 0.59 14.27 2.96
N LYS A 207 -0.08 15.21 3.66
CA LYS A 207 -0.63 16.45 3.07
C LYS A 207 -1.63 16.17 1.96
N TYR A 208 -2.64 15.37 2.28
CA TYR A 208 -3.75 15.06 1.38
C TYR A 208 -5.04 15.69 1.91
N ASN A 209 -5.98 15.93 0.99
CA ASN A 209 -7.36 16.28 1.32
C ASN A 209 -8.30 15.68 0.27
N PHE A 210 -9.61 15.81 0.49
CA PHE A 210 -10.59 15.18 -0.39
C PHE A 210 -10.53 15.72 -1.81
N ASP A 211 -10.25 17.01 -1.98
CA ASP A 211 -10.29 17.68 -3.28
C ASP A 211 -8.92 17.74 -3.95
N ALA A 212 -7.93 17.13 -3.37
CA ALA A 212 -6.56 17.19 -3.89
C ALA A 212 -6.39 16.29 -5.12
#